data_42dc3364d5702fd5f34ab4edffc10bab
#
_entry.id   42dc3364d5702fd5f34ab4edffc10bab
#
_cell.length_a   1.000
_cell.length_b   1.000
_cell.length_c   1.000
_cell.angle_alpha   90.00
_cell.angle_beta   90.00
_cell.angle_gamma   90.00
#
_symmetry.space_group_name_H-M   'P 1'
#
loop_
_entity.id
_entity.type
_entity.pdbx_description
1 polymer ?
#
loop_
_entity_poly.entity_id
_entity_poly.type
_entity_poly.pdbx_seq_one_letter_code
_entity_poly.pdbx_strand_id
1 'polypeptide(L)'
;GIQKRGARVEYTTPQTLSPHLNKINTVVEVTDIPVEGYESVKRAYDAESGLLAFISVHSTVLGPALGGMRLWNYANEDEALTDVLRLSKGMTYKAACAGLSLGGGKSVIIGDPSMKSQAFFEAMGDFVESFGGSYITAEDVNTKVEDMGIMATRSKHVVGLAGKSGNPSPKTAWGTFLGLKATLEDVYGSDSCEGKTFAIEGAGSVGSIYADFIAKDGGKIIVADIFDESAQRVAAATGGTVVGPDEIRSVECDVYAPCALGGSINDDTAPL
;
A
#
# COMPACT_ATOMS: atom_id res chain seq x y z
N GLY A 1 20.92 66.18 44.37
CA GLY A 1 21.73 65.02 44.47
C GLY A 1 20.89 63.75 44.35
N ILE A 2 20.93 63.06 43.20
CA ILE A 2 20.21 61.79 42.98
C ILE A 2 21.22 60.69 43.13
N GLN A 3 21.07 59.87 44.18
CA GLN A 3 21.86 58.65 44.39
C GLN A 3 21.29 57.53 43.49
N LYS A 4 22.16 57.03 42.58
CA LYS A 4 21.88 55.77 41.82
C LYS A 4 22.19 54.59 42.75
N ARG A 5 21.20 53.79 43.05
CA ARG A 5 21.36 52.46 43.67
C ARG A 5 21.67 51.46 42.53
N GLY A 6 22.88 50.87 42.53
CA GLY A 6 23.24 49.73 41.67
C GLY A 6 22.57 48.46 42.17
N ALA A 7 21.82 47.80 41.32
CA ALA A 7 21.30 46.44 41.57
C ALA A 7 22.41 45.45 41.17
N ARG A 8 22.83 44.61 42.09
CA ARG A 8 23.78 43.50 41.88
C ARG A 8 22.95 42.35 41.31
N VAL A 9 23.26 41.91 40.10
CA VAL A 9 22.67 40.72 39.51
C VAL A 9 23.54 39.53 39.93
N GLU A 10 22.98 38.63 40.74
CA GLU A 10 23.59 37.35 41.08
C GLU A 10 23.39 36.39 39.89
N TYR A 11 24.50 35.92 39.31
CA TYR A 11 24.50 34.83 38.34
C TYR A 11 24.39 33.50 39.06
N THR A 12 23.24 32.86 38.99
CA THR A 12 23.09 31.46 39.37
C THR A 12 23.78 30.59 38.31
N THR A 13 24.65 29.73 38.74
CA THR A 13 25.32 28.68 37.95
C THR A 13 24.30 27.81 37.27
N PRO A 14 24.52 27.43 35.97
CA PRO A 14 23.62 26.52 35.30
C PRO A 14 23.69 25.15 35.93
N GLN A 15 22.52 24.64 36.36
CA GLN A 15 22.36 23.24 36.72
C GLN A 15 22.69 22.37 35.52
N THR A 16 23.51 21.35 35.76
CA THR A 16 23.86 20.28 34.83
C THR A 16 22.60 19.67 34.24
N LEU A 17 22.33 19.96 32.97
CA LEU A 17 21.29 19.27 32.19
C LEU A 17 21.70 17.81 32.02
N SER A 18 20.82 16.93 32.47
CA SER A 18 20.82 15.49 32.26
C SER A 18 21.01 15.16 30.78
N PRO A 19 21.79 14.12 30.40
CA PRO A 19 21.97 13.73 29.00
C PRO A 19 20.77 12.89 28.55
N HIS A 20 19.63 13.53 28.30
CA HIS A 20 18.50 12.88 27.66
C HIS A 20 18.07 13.62 26.42
N LEU A 21 18.22 12.90 25.30
CA LEU A 21 17.59 13.16 24.01
C LEU A 21 18.13 14.35 23.21
N ASN A 22 19.27 14.15 22.55
CA ASN A 22 19.39 14.67 21.20
C ASN A 22 18.32 13.98 20.34
N LYS A 23 17.12 14.55 20.27
CA LYS A 23 16.25 14.36 19.11
C LYS A 23 16.98 15.04 17.96
N ILE A 24 17.74 14.27 17.21
CA ILE A 24 18.18 14.68 15.89
C ILE A 24 16.87 14.84 15.11
N ASN A 25 16.46 16.08 14.84
CA ASN A 25 15.39 16.37 13.90
C ASN A 25 15.95 16.00 12.51
N THR A 26 15.79 14.76 12.11
CA THR A 26 15.97 14.36 10.73
C THR A 26 14.92 15.12 9.92
N VAL A 27 15.39 16.06 9.11
CA VAL A 27 14.51 16.80 8.19
C VAL A 27 14.42 15.96 6.93
N VAL A 28 13.31 15.28 6.76
CA VAL A 28 12.99 14.59 5.50
C VAL A 28 12.99 15.63 4.38
N GLU A 29 13.86 15.46 3.40
CA GLU A 29 13.89 16.32 2.21
C GLU A 29 12.69 16.02 1.32
N VAL A 30 11.78 16.98 1.17
CA VAL A 30 10.57 16.84 0.35
C VAL A 30 10.65 17.74 -0.87
N THR A 31 10.47 17.16 -2.04
CA THR A 31 10.52 17.86 -3.34
C THR A 31 9.20 17.67 -4.08
N ASP A 32 8.61 18.75 -4.58
CA ASP A 32 7.43 18.70 -5.44
C ASP A 32 7.81 18.25 -6.86
N ILE A 33 6.98 17.37 -7.45
CA ILE A 33 7.10 16.90 -8.82
C ILE A 33 5.84 17.31 -9.58
N PRO A 34 5.88 18.33 -10.45
CA PRO A 34 4.73 18.73 -11.24
C PRO A 34 4.33 17.61 -12.22
N VAL A 35 3.10 17.10 -12.09
CA VAL A 35 2.54 16.10 -13.01
C VAL A 35 1.16 16.56 -13.44
N GLU A 36 0.95 16.66 -14.75
CA GLU A 36 -0.34 17.08 -15.31
C GLU A 36 -1.45 16.08 -14.94
N GLY A 37 -2.59 16.59 -14.50
CA GLY A 37 -3.74 15.78 -14.09
C GLY A 37 -3.67 15.23 -12.65
N TYR A 38 -2.67 15.67 -11.86
CA TYR A 38 -2.54 15.30 -10.44
C TYR A 38 -2.50 16.56 -9.58
N GLU A 39 -3.17 16.54 -8.43
CA GLU A 39 -3.21 17.69 -7.53
C GLU A 39 -1.88 17.91 -6.80
N SER A 40 -1.19 16.82 -6.41
CA SER A 40 0.11 16.90 -5.76
C SER A 40 0.88 15.59 -5.93
N VAL A 41 2.13 15.68 -6.35
CA VAL A 41 3.07 14.57 -6.35
C VAL A 41 4.35 15.05 -5.70
N LYS A 42 4.83 14.31 -4.70
CA LYS A 42 6.05 14.68 -3.96
C LYS A 42 6.97 13.48 -3.81
N ARG A 43 8.26 13.77 -3.81
CA ARG A 43 9.34 12.85 -3.48
C ARG A 43 9.89 13.20 -2.11
N ALA A 44 10.13 12.19 -1.28
CA ALA A 44 10.83 12.32 -0.02
C ALA A 44 12.12 11.52 -0.01
N TYR A 45 13.15 12.08 0.58
CA TYR A 45 14.43 11.41 0.82
C TYR A 45 14.94 11.74 2.22
N ASP A 46 15.39 10.71 2.93
CA ASP A 46 16.09 10.85 4.21
C ASP A 46 17.25 9.85 4.27
N ALA A 47 18.47 10.38 4.21
CA ALA A 47 19.69 9.57 4.19
C ALA A 47 19.93 8.81 5.51
N GLU A 48 19.45 9.32 6.64
CA GLU A 48 19.68 8.71 7.95
C GLU A 48 18.81 7.47 8.16
N SER A 49 17.54 7.56 7.82
CA SER A 49 16.61 6.41 7.89
C SER A 49 16.69 5.51 6.66
N GLY A 50 17.29 5.96 5.56
CA GLY A 50 17.31 5.30 4.27
C GLY A 50 15.98 5.40 3.50
N LEU A 51 15.08 6.32 3.89
CA LEU A 51 13.81 6.52 3.21
C LEU A 51 14.01 7.15 1.83
N LEU A 52 13.43 6.51 0.81
CA LEU A 52 13.20 7.09 -0.52
C LEU A 52 11.78 6.73 -0.94
N ALA A 53 10.90 7.73 -1.04
CA ALA A 53 9.48 7.52 -1.22
C ALA A 53 8.82 8.56 -2.09
N PHE A 54 7.69 8.20 -2.69
CA PHE A 54 6.78 9.09 -3.40
C PHE A 54 5.39 9.02 -2.80
N ILE A 55 4.72 10.18 -2.72
CA ILE A 55 3.29 10.28 -2.46
C ILE A 55 2.66 11.02 -3.63
N SER A 56 1.60 10.44 -4.18
CA SER A 56 0.77 11.03 -5.22
C SER A 56 -0.66 11.20 -4.73
N VAL A 57 -1.16 12.43 -4.81
CA VAL A 57 -2.57 12.80 -4.67
C VAL A 57 -3.10 13.07 -6.06
N HIS A 58 -3.92 12.14 -6.59
CA HIS A 58 -4.52 12.32 -7.92
C HIS A 58 -5.69 13.30 -7.84
N SER A 59 -6.60 13.12 -6.87
CA SER A 59 -7.75 14.02 -6.71
C SER A 59 -8.28 14.01 -5.28
N THR A 60 -8.69 15.18 -4.80
CA THR A 60 -9.41 15.39 -3.53
C THR A 60 -10.83 15.90 -3.74
N VAL A 61 -11.34 15.90 -4.96
CA VAL A 61 -12.67 16.44 -5.32
C VAL A 61 -13.81 15.80 -4.50
N LEU A 62 -13.73 14.51 -4.20
CA LEU A 62 -14.72 13.80 -3.38
C LEU A 62 -14.39 13.79 -1.88
N GLY A 63 -13.21 14.26 -1.49
CA GLY A 63 -12.73 14.26 -0.11
C GLY A 63 -11.24 13.98 -0.01
N PRO A 64 -10.69 13.83 1.21
CA PRO A 64 -9.27 13.53 1.40
C PRO A 64 -8.83 12.33 0.57
N ALA A 65 -7.67 12.41 -0.07
CA ALA A 65 -7.14 11.30 -0.85
C ALA A 65 -6.71 10.15 0.08
N LEU A 66 -7.24 8.96 -0.16
CA LEU A 66 -6.88 7.77 0.60
C LEU A 66 -6.20 6.75 -0.29
N GLY A 67 -5.12 6.15 0.21
CA GLY A 67 -4.45 5.04 -0.46
C GLY A 67 -3.36 4.40 0.38
N GLY A 68 -3.14 3.10 0.15
CA GLY A 68 -2.16 2.32 0.89
C GLY A 68 -0.70 2.68 0.55
N MET A 69 0.20 2.33 1.45
CA MET A 69 1.64 2.50 1.31
C MET A 69 2.29 1.18 0.87
N ARG A 70 2.86 1.17 -0.33
CA ARG A 70 3.56 0.03 -0.89
C ARG A 70 5.07 0.17 -0.65
N LEU A 71 5.71 -0.85 -0.11
CA LEU A 71 7.15 -0.99 -0.07
C LEU A 71 7.56 -2.03 -1.12
N TRP A 72 8.35 -1.61 -2.12
CA TRP A 72 8.74 -2.49 -3.21
C TRP A 72 10.15 -2.19 -3.71
N ASN A 73 10.85 -3.22 -4.16
CA ASN A 73 12.19 -3.08 -4.72
C ASN A 73 12.11 -2.67 -6.20
N TYR A 74 11.69 -1.42 -6.45
CA TYR A 74 11.65 -0.84 -7.79
C TYR A 74 13.07 -0.74 -8.37
N ALA A 75 13.20 -0.96 -9.68
CA ALA A 75 14.49 -0.91 -10.35
C ALA A 75 15.08 0.51 -10.36
N ASN A 76 14.24 1.55 -10.33
CA ASN A 76 14.63 2.95 -10.32
C ASN A 76 13.47 3.85 -9.85
N GLU A 77 13.74 5.16 -9.70
CA GLU A 77 12.73 6.15 -9.29
C GLU A 77 11.62 6.34 -10.33
N ASP A 78 11.90 6.19 -11.62
CA ASP A 78 10.91 6.37 -12.70
C ASP A 78 9.85 5.26 -12.67
N GLU A 79 10.25 4.02 -12.38
CA GLU A 79 9.33 2.91 -12.19
C GLU A 79 8.41 3.14 -10.98
N ALA A 80 8.98 3.56 -9.86
CA ALA A 80 8.23 3.88 -8.64
C ALA A 80 7.26 5.05 -8.86
N LEU A 81 7.70 6.11 -9.56
CA LEU A 81 6.86 7.25 -9.92
C LEU A 81 5.71 6.82 -10.83
N THR A 82 5.97 6.01 -11.85
CA THR A 82 4.95 5.47 -12.73
C THR A 82 3.89 4.68 -11.95
N ASP A 83 4.32 3.82 -11.03
CA ASP A 83 3.42 2.99 -10.22
C ASP A 83 2.57 3.84 -9.27
N VAL A 84 3.16 4.80 -8.55
CA VAL A 84 2.42 5.67 -7.61
C VAL A 84 1.37 6.53 -8.33
N LEU A 85 1.68 7.02 -9.53
CA LEU A 85 0.74 7.78 -10.36
C LEU A 85 -0.44 6.92 -10.78
N ARG A 86 -0.17 5.76 -11.36
CA ARG A 86 -1.21 4.81 -11.79
C ARG A 86 -2.10 4.37 -10.62
N LEU A 87 -1.50 4.04 -9.49
CA LEU A 87 -2.23 3.56 -8.32
C LEU A 87 -3.09 4.66 -7.68
N SER A 88 -2.59 5.88 -7.54
CA SER A 88 -3.35 6.99 -6.96
C SER A 88 -4.56 7.37 -7.83
N LYS A 89 -4.42 7.32 -9.15
CA LYS A 89 -5.53 7.50 -10.11
C LYS A 89 -6.56 6.38 -9.97
N GLY A 90 -6.11 5.12 -9.86
CA GLY A 90 -6.97 3.97 -9.59
C GLY A 90 -7.76 4.11 -8.30
N MET A 91 -7.14 4.63 -7.23
CA MET A 91 -7.82 4.88 -5.95
C MET A 91 -8.94 5.93 -6.07
N THR A 92 -8.78 6.98 -6.90
CA THR A 92 -9.86 7.94 -7.17
C THR A 92 -11.07 7.25 -7.78
N TYR A 93 -10.88 6.46 -8.82
CA TYR A 93 -11.98 5.74 -9.46
C TYR A 93 -12.60 4.69 -8.54
N LYS A 94 -11.77 3.96 -7.79
CA LYS A 94 -12.24 2.97 -6.83
C LYS A 94 -13.15 3.59 -5.77
N ALA A 95 -12.75 4.73 -5.19
CA ALA A 95 -13.55 5.45 -4.21
C ALA A 95 -14.87 5.99 -4.82
N ALA A 96 -14.80 6.57 -6.02
CA ALA A 96 -15.96 7.08 -6.73
C ALA A 96 -16.98 5.97 -7.06
N CYS A 97 -16.53 4.83 -7.58
CA CYS A 97 -17.39 3.68 -7.87
C CYS A 97 -18.07 3.12 -6.62
N ALA A 98 -17.40 3.19 -5.47
CA ALA A 98 -17.96 2.78 -4.19
C ALA A 98 -18.85 3.84 -3.50
N GLY A 99 -19.02 5.02 -4.11
CA GLY A 99 -19.80 6.13 -3.54
C GLY A 99 -19.21 6.70 -2.26
N LEU A 100 -17.88 6.61 -2.08
CA LEU A 100 -17.20 7.11 -0.89
C LEU A 100 -16.87 8.60 -1.02
N SER A 101 -17.00 9.35 0.07
CA SER A 101 -16.56 10.73 0.18
C SER A 101 -15.04 10.80 0.42
N LEU A 102 -14.27 10.18 -0.49
CA LEU A 102 -12.82 10.10 -0.45
C LEU A 102 -12.24 10.35 -1.84
N GLY A 103 -11.12 11.02 -1.87
CA GLY A 103 -10.28 11.15 -3.04
C GLY A 103 -9.34 9.96 -3.23
N GLY A 104 -8.47 10.05 -4.23
CA GLY A 104 -7.49 9.02 -4.54
C GLY A 104 -6.06 9.48 -4.34
N GLY A 105 -5.36 8.77 -3.49
CA GLY A 105 -3.92 8.92 -3.26
C GLY A 105 -3.22 7.57 -3.18
N LYS A 106 -1.91 7.60 -3.21
CA LYS A 106 -1.04 6.43 -3.02
C LYS A 106 0.32 6.86 -2.52
N SER A 107 0.97 6.01 -1.77
CA SER A 107 2.40 6.14 -1.53
C SER A 107 3.15 4.87 -1.92
N VAL A 108 4.37 5.05 -2.41
CA VAL A 108 5.32 3.98 -2.68
C VAL A 108 6.65 4.31 -2.02
N ILE A 109 7.31 3.30 -1.51
CA ILE A 109 8.66 3.38 -0.95
C ILE A 109 9.55 2.46 -1.77
N ILE A 110 10.69 2.96 -2.21
CA ILE A 110 11.71 2.17 -2.90
C ILE A 110 12.56 1.47 -1.86
N GLY A 111 12.53 0.15 -1.82
CA GLY A 111 13.34 -0.63 -0.91
C GLY A 111 12.84 -2.04 -0.70
N ASP A 112 13.65 -2.78 0.03
CA ASP A 112 13.39 -4.15 0.45
C ASP A 112 12.82 -4.18 1.89
N PRO A 113 11.95 -5.14 2.24
CA PRO A 113 11.42 -5.29 3.59
C PRO A 113 12.47 -5.37 4.71
N SER A 114 13.72 -5.75 4.40
CA SER A 114 14.83 -5.75 5.37
C SER A 114 15.27 -4.36 5.82
N MET A 115 14.93 -3.31 5.07
CA MET A 115 15.22 -1.90 5.41
C MET A 115 14.31 -1.35 6.51
N LYS A 116 13.23 -2.05 6.85
CA LYS A 116 12.26 -1.59 7.84
C LYS A 116 12.90 -1.36 9.19
N SER A 117 12.71 -0.16 9.72
CA SER A 117 13.12 0.24 11.07
C SER A 117 12.13 1.24 11.64
N GLN A 118 12.24 1.52 12.93
CA GLN A 118 11.43 2.57 13.56
C GLN A 118 11.68 3.93 12.89
N ALA A 119 12.96 4.31 12.71
CA ALA A 119 13.34 5.59 12.07
C ALA A 119 12.78 5.72 10.64
N PHE A 120 12.81 4.62 9.88
CA PHE A 120 12.28 4.56 8.52
C PHE A 120 10.77 4.91 8.45
N PHE A 121 9.97 4.32 9.33
CA PHE A 121 8.53 4.60 9.36
C PHE A 121 8.19 5.90 10.10
N GLU A 122 9.00 6.38 11.03
CA GLU A 122 8.86 7.73 11.60
C GLU A 122 9.08 8.79 10.52
N ALA A 123 10.14 8.68 9.70
CA ALA A 123 10.41 9.56 8.57
C ALA A 123 9.26 9.53 7.54
N MET A 124 8.73 8.34 7.23
CA MET A 124 7.57 8.22 6.35
C MET A 124 6.31 8.84 6.96
N GLY A 125 6.13 8.75 8.29
CA GLY A 125 5.05 9.43 9.02
C GLY A 125 5.13 10.95 8.90
N ASP A 126 6.33 11.53 9.04
CA ASP A 126 6.56 12.97 8.84
C ASP A 126 6.25 13.39 7.39
N PHE A 127 6.61 12.56 6.42
CA PHE A 127 6.28 12.80 5.02
C PHE A 127 4.76 12.81 4.78
N VAL A 128 4.01 11.86 5.34
CA VAL A 128 2.54 11.85 5.29
C VAL A 128 1.94 13.09 5.96
N GLU A 129 2.44 13.47 7.14
CA GLU A 129 1.96 14.66 7.87
C GLU A 129 2.17 15.95 7.07
N SER A 130 3.22 16.02 6.23
CA SER A 130 3.50 17.17 5.37
C SER A 130 2.39 17.50 4.35
N PHE A 131 1.47 16.57 4.11
CA PHE A 131 0.29 16.78 3.27
C PHE A 131 -0.88 17.42 4.03
N GLY A 132 -0.78 17.63 5.33
CA GLY A 132 -1.77 18.35 6.14
C GLY A 132 -3.17 17.75 6.14
N GLY A 133 -3.30 16.46 5.82
CA GLY A 133 -4.58 15.73 5.76
C GLY A 133 -5.20 15.63 4.36
N SER A 134 -4.60 16.21 3.34
CA SER A 134 -5.03 15.99 1.95
C SER A 134 -4.74 14.55 1.50
N TYR A 135 -3.79 13.86 2.14
CA TYR A 135 -3.49 12.45 1.94
C TYR A 135 -3.59 11.66 3.25
N ILE A 136 -4.24 10.51 3.20
CA ILE A 136 -4.38 9.54 4.29
C ILE A 136 -3.80 8.21 3.82
N THR A 137 -2.90 7.62 4.63
CA THR A 137 -2.24 6.36 4.30
C THR A 137 -2.82 5.17 5.07
N ALA A 138 -2.63 3.97 4.51
CA ALA A 138 -2.93 2.67 5.10
C ALA A 138 -1.86 1.65 4.73
N GLU A 139 -1.95 0.44 5.26
CA GLU A 139 -1.11 -0.66 4.81
C GLU A 139 -1.40 -1.07 3.35
N ASP A 140 -0.40 -1.60 2.67
CA ASP A 140 -0.49 -2.24 1.35
C ASP A 140 0.65 -3.28 1.22
N VAL A 141 1.11 -3.58 0.01
CA VAL A 141 2.16 -4.58 -0.25
C VAL A 141 3.40 -4.32 0.61
N ASN A 142 3.87 -5.36 1.28
CA ASN A 142 5.05 -5.37 2.15
C ASN A 142 5.01 -4.38 3.33
N THR A 143 3.86 -3.81 3.65
CA THR A 143 3.66 -3.04 4.88
C THR A 143 2.59 -3.69 5.76
N LYS A 144 2.59 -3.42 7.06
CA LYS A 144 1.77 -4.10 8.05
C LYS A 144 1.17 -3.11 9.05
N VAL A 145 0.19 -3.58 9.82
CA VAL A 145 -0.47 -2.83 10.90
C VAL A 145 0.54 -2.25 11.90
N GLU A 146 1.60 -2.99 12.22
CA GLU A 146 2.66 -2.54 13.13
C GLU A 146 3.42 -1.34 12.56
N ASP A 147 3.71 -1.35 11.25
CA ASP A 147 4.36 -0.24 10.55
C ASP A 147 3.47 1.02 10.60
N MET A 148 2.15 0.85 10.41
CA MET A 148 1.18 1.94 10.57
C MET A 148 1.16 2.49 11.99
N GLY A 149 1.33 1.63 13.01
CA GLY A 149 1.45 2.03 14.41
C GLY A 149 2.63 2.96 14.67
N ILE A 150 3.79 2.70 14.05
CA ILE A 150 4.97 3.57 14.14
C ILE A 150 4.68 4.93 13.48
N MET A 151 4.16 4.92 12.26
CA MET A 151 3.82 6.15 11.52
C MET A 151 2.79 7.01 12.26
N ALA A 152 1.82 6.39 12.95
CA ALA A 152 0.80 7.10 13.71
C ALA A 152 1.37 7.87 14.92
N THR A 153 2.62 7.62 15.33
CA THR A 153 3.31 8.44 16.33
C THR A 153 3.75 9.80 15.78
N ARG A 154 3.82 9.92 14.44
CA ARG A 154 4.30 11.11 13.71
C ARG A 154 3.19 11.80 12.92
N SER A 155 2.16 11.06 12.47
CA SER A 155 1.04 11.60 11.68
C SER A 155 -0.30 11.08 12.19
N LYS A 156 -1.29 11.96 12.25
CA LYS A 156 -2.70 11.60 12.51
C LYS A 156 -3.44 11.10 11.27
N HIS A 157 -2.80 11.17 10.10
CA HIS A 157 -3.37 10.80 8.81
C HIS A 157 -2.98 9.37 8.38
N VAL A 158 -2.99 8.46 9.37
CA VAL A 158 -2.70 7.03 9.21
C VAL A 158 -3.90 6.22 9.67
N VAL A 159 -4.37 5.30 8.83
CA VAL A 159 -5.47 4.38 9.15
C VAL A 159 -4.98 2.93 9.06
N GLY A 160 -5.85 1.95 9.32
CA GLY A 160 -5.43 0.55 9.37
C GLY A 160 -4.75 0.15 10.69
N LEU A 161 -4.95 0.93 11.76
CA LEU A 161 -4.32 0.70 13.06
C LEU A 161 -4.92 -0.53 13.77
N ALA A 162 -4.09 -1.19 14.60
CA ALA A 162 -4.50 -2.32 15.41
C ALA A 162 -5.75 -1.99 16.27
N GLY A 163 -6.68 -2.92 16.33
CA GLY A 163 -7.93 -2.76 17.08
C GLY A 163 -8.97 -1.82 16.45
N LYS A 164 -8.69 -1.27 15.24
CA LYS A 164 -9.63 -0.45 14.47
C LYS A 164 -10.09 -1.17 13.20
N SER A 165 -9.51 -0.89 12.03
CA SER A 165 -9.91 -1.47 10.75
C SER A 165 -9.18 -2.78 10.38
N GLY A 166 -7.97 -2.99 10.93
CA GLY A 166 -7.18 -4.20 10.69
C GLY A 166 -6.78 -4.44 9.22
N ASN A 167 -6.43 -5.67 8.90
CA ASN A 167 -6.00 -6.11 7.56
C ASN A 167 -7.17 -6.06 6.55
N PRO A 168 -7.04 -5.34 5.41
CA PRO A 168 -8.09 -5.22 4.40
C PRO A 168 -8.23 -6.46 3.50
N SER A 169 -7.24 -7.37 3.46
CA SER A 169 -7.19 -8.47 2.49
C SER A 169 -8.43 -9.38 2.49
N PRO A 170 -9.01 -9.78 3.64
CA PRO A 170 -10.23 -10.60 3.64
C PRO A 170 -11.42 -9.91 2.99
N LYS A 171 -11.60 -8.60 3.24
CA LYS A 171 -12.69 -7.82 2.62
C LYS A 171 -12.46 -7.60 1.14
N THR A 172 -11.20 -7.39 0.73
CA THR A 172 -10.80 -7.27 -0.67
C THR A 172 -11.09 -8.57 -1.42
N ALA A 173 -10.67 -9.71 -0.88
CA ALA A 173 -10.94 -11.02 -1.48
C ALA A 173 -12.44 -11.31 -1.58
N TRP A 174 -13.21 -10.96 -0.54
CA TRP A 174 -14.66 -11.10 -0.57
C TRP A 174 -15.33 -10.23 -1.63
N GLY A 175 -14.96 -8.94 -1.71
CA GLY A 175 -15.47 -8.02 -2.74
C GLY A 175 -15.14 -8.51 -4.16
N THR A 176 -13.91 -9.01 -4.37
CA THR A 176 -13.49 -9.61 -5.65
C THR A 176 -14.30 -10.86 -5.97
N PHE A 177 -14.58 -11.70 -4.97
CA PHE A 177 -15.40 -12.90 -5.15
C PHE A 177 -16.84 -12.55 -5.51
N LEU A 178 -17.45 -11.53 -4.91
CA LEU A 178 -18.78 -11.05 -5.30
C LEU A 178 -18.79 -10.51 -6.74
N GLY A 179 -17.74 -9.81 -7.16
CA GLY A 179 -17.56 -9.38 -8.55
C GLY A 179 -17.46 -10.58 -9.50
N LEU A 180 -16.72 -11.61 -9.12
CA LEU A 180 -16.66 -12.87 -9.88
C LEU A 180 -18.05 -13.50 -10.03
N LYS A 181 -18.79 -13.62 -8.94
CA LYS A 181 -20.16 -14.20 -8.97
C LYS A 181 -21.05 -13.47 -9.97
N ALA A 182 -21.04 -12.13 -9.96
CA ALA A 182 -21.78 -11.32 -10.92
C ALA A 182 -21.31 -11.54 -12.38
N THR A 183 -20.00 -11.67 -12.59
CA THR A 183 -19.42 -11.94 -13.91
C THR A 183 -19.81 -13.33 -14.41
N LEU A 184 -19.77 -14.35 -13.54
CA LEU A 184 -20.18 -15.71 -13.89
C LEU A 184 -21.65 -15.78 -14.28
N GLU A 185 -22.52 -15.07 -13.55
CA GLU A 185 -23.94 -14.97 -13.87
C GLU A 185 -24.17 -14.35 -15.24
N ASP A 186 -23.46 -13.25 -15.55
CA ASP A 186 -23.57 -12.55 -16.83
C ASP A 186 -23.06 -13.40 -18.02
N VAL A 187 -21.93 -14.07 -17.85
CA VAL A 187 -21.27 -14.83 -18.93
C VAL A 187 -21.84 -16.23 -19.11
N TYR A 188 -22.17 -16.92 -18.02
CA TYR A 188 -22.55 -18.33 -18.02
C TYR A 188 -24.01 -18.59 -17.60
N GLY A 189 -24.74 -17.55 -17.18
CA GLY A 189 -26.13 -17.68 -16.69
C GLY A 189 -26.23 -18.38 -15.33
N SER A 190 -25.14 -18.47 -14.59
CA SER A 190 -25.08 -19.04 -13.24
C SER A 190 -23.89 -18.45 -12.50
N ASP A 191 -24.10 -18.02 -11.27
CA ASP A 191 -23.07 -17.47 -10.41
C ASP A 191 -22.17 -18.55 -9.76
N SER A 192 -22.43 -19.84 -9.99
CA SER A 192 -21.67 -20.96 -9.42
C SER A 192 -20.28 -21.12 -10.03
N CYS A 193 -19.27 -21.35 -9.18
CA CYS A 193 -17.93 -21.75 -9.62
C CYS A 193 -17.85 -23.26 -9.97
N GLU A 194 -18.88 -24.04 -9.67
CA GLU A 194 -18.86 -25.49 -9.88
C GLU A 194 -18.56 -25.86 -11.35
N GLY A 195 -17.63 -26.77 -11.53
CA GLY A 195 -17.23 -27.28 -12.84
C GLY A 195 -16.31 -26.36 -13.64
N LYS A 196 -16.05 -25.13 -13.17
CA LYS A 196 -15.18 -24.16 -13.85
C LYS A 196 -13.76 -24.20 -13.31
N THR A 197 -12.81 -23.84 -14.16
CA THR A 197 -11.38 -23.77 -13.85
C THR A 197 -10.93 -22.32 -13.77
N PHE A 198 -10.21 -21.98 -12.69
CA PHE A 198 -9.74 -20.63 -12.37
C PHE A 198 -8.22 -20.61 -12.34
N ALA A 199 -7.60 -19.80 -13.20
CA ALA A 199 -6.17 -19.55 -13.20
C ALA A 199 -5.87 -18.32 -12.35
N ILE A 200 -5.23 -18.50 -11.18
CA ILE A 200 -4.94 -17.43 -10.22
C ILE A 200 -3.46 -17.08 -10.26
N GLU A 201 -3.14 -15.89 -10.76
CA GLU A 201 -1.79 -15.34 -10.73
C GLU A 201 -1.59 -14.54 -9.43
N GLY A 202 -0.78 -15.07 -8.51
CA GLY A 202 -0.50 -14.47 -7.21
C GLY A 202 -1.23 -15.16 -6.05
N ALA A 203 -0.45 -15.77 -5.17
CA ALA A 203 -0.88 -16.51 -3.98
C ALA A 203 -0.61 -15.75 -2.67
N GLY A 204 -0.61 -14.41 -2.74
CA GLY A 204 -0.44 -13.51 -1.60
C GLY A 204 -1.67 -13.42 -0.70
N SER A 205 -1.74 -12.37 0.13
CA SER A 205 -2.80 -12.21 1.15
C SER A 205 -4.21 -12.17 0.57
N VAL A 206 -4.41 -11.59 -0.61
CA VAL A 206 -5.73 -11.55 -1.29
C VAL A 206 -5.96 -12.82 -2.09
N GLY A 207 -5.01 -13.20 -2.96
CA GLY A 207 -5.17 -14.35 -3.87
C GLY A 207 -5.39 -15.67 -3.14
N SER A 208 -4.75 -15.91 -2.00
CA SER A 208 -4.96 -17.11 -1.19
C SER A 208 -6.38 -17.21 -0.63
N ILE A 209 -6.92 -16.10 -0.11
CA ILE A 209 -8.30 -16.08 0.43
C ILE A 209 -9.32 -16.18 -0.69
N TYR A 210 -9.04 -15.52 -1.82
CA TYR A 210 -9.89 -15.58 -3.00
C TYR A 210 -9.96 -17.00 -3.59
N ALA A 211 -8.82 -17.69 -3.68
CA ALA A 211 -8.77 -19.10 -4.08
C ALA A 211 -9.60 -20.01 -3.18
N ASP A 212 -9.56 -19.79 -1.85
CA ASP A 212 -10.35 -20.53 -0.87
C ASP A 212 -11.87 -20.33 -1.08
N PHE A 213 -12.32 -19.10 -1.36
CA PHE A 213 -13.73 -18.84 -1.68
C PHE A 213 -14.17 -19.58 -2.95
N ILE A 214 -13.37 -19.55 -4.01
CA ILE A 214 -13.67 -20.24 -5.28
C ILE A 214 -13.72 -21.76 -5.07
N ALA A 215 -12.73 -22.33 -4.38
CA ALA A 215 -12.68 -23.76 -4.12
C ALA A 215 -13.86 -24.25 -3.28
N LYS A 216 -14.29 -23.47 -2.28
CA LYS A 216 -15.48 -23.75 -1.46
C LYS A 216 -16.79 -23.68 -2.27
N ASP A 217 -16.82 -22.91 -3.34
CA ASP A 217 -17.93 -22.81 -4.28
C ASP A 217 -17.82 -23.82 -5.46
N GLY A 218 -16.91 -24.81 -5.34
CA GLY A 218 -16.78 -25.93 -6.29
C GLY A 218 -15.88 -25.68 -7.50
N GLY A 219 -15.17 -24.55 -7.55
CA GLY A 219 -14.24 -24.21 -8.62
C GLY A 219 -12.92 -24.98 -8.52
N LYS A 220 -12.31 -25.30 -9.68
CA LYS A 220 -10.98 -25.92 -9.77
C LYS A 220 -9.92 -24.82 -9.86
N ILE A 221 -8.86 -24.93 -9.06
CA ILE A 221 -7.82 -23.92 -8.95
C ILE A 221 -6.54 -24.35 -9.68
N ILE A 222 -6.04 -23.49 -10.54
CA ILE A 222 -4.66 -23.47 -11.05
C ILE A 222 -4.02 -22.20 -10.48
N VAL A 223 -2.88 -22.31 -9.81
CA VAL A 223 -2.26 -21.16 -9.14
C VAL A 223 -0.77 -21.05 -9.47
N ALA A 224 -0.31 -19.81 -9.62
CA ALA A 224 1.10 -19.48 -9.74
C ALA A 224 1.48 -18.31 -8.82
N ASP A 225 2.71 -18.32 -8.34
CA ASP A 225 3.32 -17.20 -7.61
C ASP A 225 4.82 -17.21 -7.88
N ILE A 226 5.48 -16.05 -7.81
CA ILE A 226 6.95 -15.96 -7.89
C ILE A 226 7.62 -16.63 -6.70
N PHE A 227 6.91 -16.78 -5.58
CA PHE A 227 7.30 -17.56 -4.42
C PHE A 227 6.60 -18.93 -4.45
N ASP A 228 7.29 -19.96 -4.91
CA ASP A 228 6.74 -21.32 -5.06
C ASP A 228 6.04 -21.81 -3.80
N GLU A 229 6.60 -21.57 -2.63
CA GLU A 229 5.99 -21.96 -1.33
C GLU A 229 4.58 -21.37 -1.13
N SER A 230 4.33 -20.16 -1.66
CA SER A 230 3.01 -19.53 -1.58
C SER A 230 2.00 -20.23 -2.47
N ALA A 231 2.39 -20.56 -3.71
CA ALA A 231 1.55 -21.31 -4.64
C ALA A 231 1.25 -22.71 -4.11
N GLN A 232 2.27 -23.43 -3.60
CA GLN A 232 2.11 -24.77 -3.00
C GLN A 232 1.15 -24.76 -1.81
N ARG A 233 1.24 -23.76 -0.94
CA ARG A 233 0.34 -23.60 0.21
C ARG A 233 -1.13 -23.44 -0.24
N VAL A 234 -1.38 -22.61 -1.26
CA VAL A 234 -2.73 -22.41 -1.80
C VAL A 234 -3.24 -23.68 -2.47
N ALA A 235 -2.42 -24.33 -3.29
CA ALA A 235 -2.79 -25.59 -3.94
C ALA A 235 -3.13 -26.68 -2.92
N ALA A 236 -2.32 -26.85 -1.87
CA ALA A 236 -2.58 -27.80 -0.79
C ALA A 236 -3.89 -27.51 -0.04
N ALA A 237 -4.23 -26.23 0.18
CA ALA A 237 -5.44 -25.84 0.88
C ALA A 237 -6.71 -25.99 0.03
N THR A 238 -6.62 -25.85 -1.30
CA THR A 238 -7.76 -25.85 -2.21
C THR A 238 -7.91 -27.14 -3.04
N GLY A 239 -6.94 -28.05 -2.96
CA GLY A 239 -6.84 -29.20 -3.85
C GLY A 239 -6.49 -28.82 -5.29
N GLY A 240 -5.90 -27.63 -5.49
CA GLY A 240 -5.53 -27.09 -6.79
C GLY A 240 -4.20 -27.61 -7.34
N THR A 241 -3.81 -27.08 -8.50
CA THR A 241 -2.57 -27.40 -9.20
C THR A 241 -1.66 -26.17 -9.26
N VAL A 242 -0.35 -26.35 -9.06
CA VAL A 242 0.64 -25.28 -9.24
C VAL A 242 1.23 -25.36 -10.65
N VAL A 243 1.39 -24.17 -11.27
CA VAL A 243 2.12 -23.98 -12.53
C VAL A 243 3.17 -22.88 -12.36
N GLY A 244 4.08 -22.75 -13.31
CA GLY A 244 5.08 -21.70 -13.34
C GLY A 244 4.44 -20.30 -13.52
N PRO A 245 5.10 -19.22 -13.00
CA PRO A 245 4.60 -17.85 -13.19
C PRO A 245 4.45 -17.42 -14.64
N ASP A 246 5.29 -17.96 -15.53
CA ASP A 246 5.23 -17.67 -16.96
C ASP A 246 4.16 -18.50 -17.70
N GLU A 247 3.72 -19.61 -17.11
CA GLU A 247 2.73 -20.53 -17.70
C GLU A 247 1.30 -20.13 -17.40
N ILE A 248 1.04 -19.49 -16.26
CA ILE A 248 -0.31 -19.24 -15.75
C ILE A 248 -1.22 -18.49 -16.72
N ARG A 249 -0.63 -17.64 -17.58
CA ARG A 249 -1.37 -16.82 -18.55
C ARG A 249 -1.82 -17.59 -19.79
N SER A 250 -1.25 -18.77 -20.01
CA SER A 250 -1.54 -19.62 -21.19
C SER A 250 -2.21 -20.94 -20.82
N VAL A 251 -2.55 -21.17 -19.55
CA VAL A 251 -3.28 -22.37 -19.16
C VAL A 251 -4.73 -22.29 -19.61
N GLU A 252 -5.29 -23.43 -20.01
CA GLU A 252 -6.72 -23.52 -20.32
C GLU A 252 -7.55 -23.31 -19.05
N CYS A 253 -8.39 -22.29 -19.03
CA CYS A 253 -9.23 -21.93 -17.89
C CYS A 253 -10.50 -21.20 -18.35
N ASP A 254 -11.52 -21.19 -17.49
CA ASP A 254 -12.75 -20.41 -17.71
C ASP A 254 -12.58 -18.96 -17.24
N VAL A 255 -11.74 -18.75 -16.21
CA VAL A 255 -11.49 -17.43 -15.63
C VAL A 255 -10.02 -17.28 -15.28
N TYR A 256 -9.39 -16.24 -15.81
CA TYR A 256 -8.07 -15.79 -15.36
C TYR A 256 -8.24 -14.68 -14.30
N ALA A 257 -7.56 -14.85 -13.17
CA ALA A 257 -7.65 -13.97 -12.01
C ALA A 257 -6.27 -13.37 -11.63
N PRO A 258 -5.94 -12.15 -12.10
CA PRO A 258 -4.67 -11.49 -11.76
C PRO A 258 -4.74 -10.94 -10.33
N CYS A 259 -4.15 -11.67 -9.36
CA CYS A 259 -4.05 -11.29 -7.96
C CYS A 259 -2.62 -10.90 -7.54
N ALA A 260 -1.69 -10.82 -8.49
CA ALA A 260 -0.32 -10.35 -8.31
C ALA A 260 -0.22 -8.82 -8.43
N LEU A 261 0.98 -8.30 -8.73
CA LEU A 261 1.16 -6.88 -9.01
C LEU A 261 0.43 -6.47 -10.28
N GLY A 262 0.03 -5.20 -10.35
CA GLY A 262 -0.69 -4.68 -11.50
C GLY A 262 0.14 -4.68 -12.79
N GLY A 263 -0.57 -4.73 -13.95
CA GLY A 263 0.04 -4.73 -15.28
C GLY A 263 0.27 -6.13 -15.86
N SER A 264 -0.19 -7.19 -15.20
CA SER A 264 -0.12 -8.56 -15.74
C SER A 264 -0.99 -8.76 -16.99
N ILE A 265 -2.06 -7.99 -17.14
CA ILE A 265 -2.81 -7.91 -18.40
C ILE A 265 -2.40 -6.62 -19.10
N ASN A 266 -1.84 -6.76 -20.31
CA ASN A 266 -1.37 -5.68 -21.17
C ASN A 266 -1.44 -6.12 -22.63
N ASP A 267 -0.97 -5.29 -23.58
CA ASP A 267 -1.04 -5.59 -25.01
C ASP A 267 -0.27 -6.86 -25.44
N ASP A 268 0.78 -7.21 -24.69
CA ASP A 268 1.59 -8.41 -24.97
C ASP A 268 0.97 -9.69 -24.36
N THR A 269 0.29 -9.57 -23.24
CA THR A 269 -0.23 -10.72 -22.48
C THR A 269 -1.71 -10.98 -22.70
N ALA A 270 -2.49 -9.99 -23.12
CA ALA A 270 -3.92 -10.16 -23.38
C ALA A 270 -4.25 -11.17 -24.50
N PRO A 271 -3.37 -11.41 -25.51
CA PRO A 271 -3.61 -12.44 -26.53
C PRO A 271 -3.34 -13.88 -26.08
N LEU A 272 -2.67 -14.10 -24.95
CA LEU A 272 -2.32 -15.42 -24.43
C LEU A 272 -3.52 -16.09 -23.77
#